data_501244d39f49539413d61da8ea2744b2
#
_entry.id   501244d39f49539413d61da8ea2744b2
#
_cell.length_a   1.000
_cell.length_b   1.000
_cell.length_c   1.000
_cell.angle_alpha   90.00
_cell.angle_beta   90.00
_cell.angle_gamma   90.00
#
_symmetry.space_group_name_H-M   'P 1'
#
loop_
_entity.id
_entity.type
_entity.pdbx_description
1 polymer ?
#
loop_
_entity_poly.entity_id
_entity_poly.type
_entity_poly.pdbx_seq_one_letter_code
_entity_poly.pdbx_strand_id
1 'polypeptide(L)'
;MSPAKKTATKKATTRKTTTRRKRGPAEPRGPEARESALDRADEHIVGLTERVEKAKGSVLAAYRDPYAGLPLVLASLPLGSVEATPFQRDLSKTHADRLAVAIGSSGLFLDPVIAIPSADGFWSPNGRHRLAAAKQLGLRSITALLTDDPALAYRILALNTEKAHNLRDRALEVIRMARQLAKEAPRSKESEHATSFESPAFLTLGAAYEKRDRFAGSSYQSMLRRVDRFLDTALPAALRQRDQWAVRLMDIDDRVAVHVKTLQDRGMKSPYLRQVVVARCNPVRWIPSKKGEGPPMTMAEMLTRMTANVRKFDPSKVRPQDLAIVAAVAPEEG
;
A
#
# COMPACT_ATOMS: atom_id res chain seq x y z
N MET A 1 -45.69 0.91 62.31
CA MET A 1 -44.31 0.43 62.18
C MET A 1 -44.01 0.32 60.69
N SER A 2 -43.32 1.28 60.10
CA SER A 2 -42.91 1.30 58.69
C SER A 2 -41.50 0.74 58.59
N PRO A 3 -41.14 -0.04 57.53
CA PRO A 3 -39.77 -0.46 57.31
C PRO A 3 -39.00 0.51 56.41
N ALA A 4 -37.75 0.71 56.79
CA ALA A 4 -36.78 1.61 56.21
C ALA A 4 -36.35 1.22 54.80
N LYS A 5 -36.23 2.22 53.86
CA LYS A 5 -35.61 2.11 52.54
C LYS A 5 -34.09 2.05 52.68
N LYS A 6 -33.48 0.95 52.17
CA LYS A 6 -32.03 0.87 51.97
C LYS A 6 -31.62 1.56 50.66
N THR A 7 -30.88 2.63 50.77
CA THR A 7 -30.20 3.34 49.65
C THR A 7 -28.96 2.57 49.26
N ALA A 8 -28.91 2.11 48.00
CA ALA A 8 -27.73 1.47 47.40
C ALA A 8 -26.78 2.52 46.79
N THR A 9 -25.62 2.65 47.40
CA THR A 9 -24.54 3.55 46.92
C THR A 9 -23.84 2.92 45.70
N LYS A 10 -23.96 3.57 44.55
CA LYS A 10 -23.20 3.20 43.32
C LYS A 10 -21.74 3.59 43.52
N LYS A 11 -20.83 2.60 43.59
CA LYS A 11 -19.38 2.82 43.47
C LYS A 11 -19.03 3.24 42.05
N ALA A 12 -18.50 4.44 41.89
CA ALA A 12 -17.91 4.93 40.68
C ALA A 12 -16.57 4.23 40.43
N THR A 13 -16.47 3.45 39.36
CA THR A 13 -15.24 2.78 38.94
C THR A 13 -14.41 3.79 38.15
N THR A 14 -13.41 4.35 38.78
CA THR A 14 -12.41 5.26 38.16
C THR A 14 -11.58 4.46 37.18
N ARG A 15 -11.79 4.68 35.88
CA ARG A 15 -11.00 4.12 34.78
C ARG A 15 -9.60 4.75 34.81
N LYS A 16 -8.60 4.01 35.29
CA LYS A 16 -7.19 4.42 35.24
C LYS A 16 -6.77 4.58 33.78
N THR A 17 -6.59 5.81 33.34
CA THR A 17 -5.90 6.15 32.09
C THR A 17 -4.44 5.78 32.24
N THR A 18 -4.03 4.68 31.60
CA THR A 18 -2.62 4.33 31.45
C THR A 18 -1.95 5.36 30.53
N THR A 19 -1.27 6.31 31.12
CA THR A 19 -0.37 7.24 30.42
C THR A 19 0.72 6.41 29.71
N ARG A 20 0.67 6.40 28.37
CA ARG A 20 1.69 5.78 27.52
C ARG A 20 3.03 6.48 27.81
N ARG A 21 3.93 5.78 28.51
CA ARG A 21 5.30 6.27 28.78
C ARG A 21 5.91 6.71 27.44
N LYS A 22 6.29 7.97 27.31
CA LYS A 22 7.12 8.46 26.19
C LYS A 22 8.41 7.64 26.22
N ARG A 23 8.69 6.87 25.16
CA ARG A 23 9.98 6.24 24.96
C ARG A 23 11.00 7.36 24.85
N GLY A 24 12.07 7.29 25.64
CA GLY A 24 13.24 8.15 25.50
C GLY A 24 13.89 7.95 24.12
N PRO A 25 14.83 8.82 23.72
CA PRO A 25 15.60 8.62 22.50
C PRO A 25 16.27 7.24 22.54
N ALA A 26 16.32 6.58 21.37
CA ALA A 26 16.96 5.28 21.24
C ALA A 26 18.48 5.45 21.49
N GLU A 27 19.09 4.48 22.15
CA GLU A 27 20.56 4.43 22.29
C GLU A 27 21.20 4.26 20.90
N PRO A 28 22.36 4.93 20.64
CA PRO A 28 23.11 4.75 19.42
C PRO A 28 23.49 3.27 19.19
N ARG A 29 23.35 2.80 17.95
CA ARG A 29 23.63 1.41 17.57
C ARG A 29 24.38 1.36 16.24
N GLY A 30 25.11 0.28 16.04
CA GLY A 30 25.83 -0.02 14.80
C GLY A 30 27.12 0.79 14.63
N PRO A 31 27.85 0.57 13.52
CA PRO A 31 29.08 1.27 13.22
C PRO A 31 28.82 2.73 12.84
N GLU A 32 29.80 3.59 13.07
CA GLU A 32 29.82 4.93 12.49
C GLU A 32 30.02 4.84 10.96
N ALA A 33 29.57 5.87 10.23
CA ALA A 33 29.65 5.88 8.77
C ALA A 33 31.06 5.57 8.21
N ARG A 34 32.10 6.09 8.87
CA ARG A 34 33.51 5.84 8.52
C ARG A 34 34.00 4.42 8.78
N GLU A 35 33.31 3.67 9.66
CA GLU A 35 33.65 2.30 10.05
C GLU A 35 32.84 1.26 9.22
N SER A 36 31.95 1.74 8.37
CA SER A 36 31.04 0.87 7.62
C SER A 36 31.70 0.19 6.42
N ALA A 37 32.78 0.74 5.85
CA ALA A 37 33.48 0.11 4.74
C ALA A 37 34.23 -1.15 5.19
N LEU A 38 34.16 -2.21 4.40
CA LEU A 38 34.94 -3.44 4.59
C LEU A 38 35.89 -3.63 3.43
N ASP A 39 37.08 -4.17 3.74
CA ASP A 39 37.99 -4.67 2.70
C ASP A 39 37.43 -5.97 2.08
N ARG A 40 37.71 -6.17 0.79
CA ARG A 40 37.31 -7.40 0.09
C ARG A 40 38.01 -8.65 0.63
N ALA A 41 39.15 -8.48 1.28
CA ALA A 41 39.92 -9.55 1.91
C ALA A 41 39.44 -9.87 3.34
N ASP A 42 38.41 -9.20 3.86
CA ASP A 42 37.86 -9.47 5.21
C ASP A 42 37.34 -10.93 5.25
N GLU A 43 37.83 -11.67 6.28
CA GLU A 43 37.53 -13.11 6.44
C GLU A 43 36.04 -13.42 6.48
N HIS A 44 35.20 -12.48 6.93
CA HIS A 44 33.75 -12.67 7.02
C HIS A 44 33.02 -12.61 5.68
N ILE A 45 33.68 -12.13 4.61
CA ILE A 45 33.05 -12.01 3.28
C ILE A 45 33.77 -12.81 2.18
N VAL A 46 34.93 -13.40 2.47
CA VAL A 46 35.73 -14.19 1.50
C VAL A 46 34.85 -15.27 0.85
N GLY A 47 34.09 -16.04 1.63
CA GLY A 47 33.22 -17.08 1.11
C GLY A 47 32.10 -16.56 0.18
N LEU A 48 31.55 -15.37 0.46
CA LEU A 48 30.59 -14.72 -0.44
C LEU A 48 31.25 -14.21 -1.71
N THR A 49 32.45 -13.62 -1.58
CA THR A 49 33.23 -13.12 -2.72
C THR A 49 33.56 -14.26 -3.69
N GLU A 50 34.07 -15.37 -3.20
CA GLU A 50 34.36 -16.56 -4.01
C GLU A 50 33.14 -17.10 -4.74
N ARG A 51 31.97 -17.11 -4.08
CA ARG A 51 30.71 -17.54 -4.70
C ARG A 51 30.27 -16.59 -5.81
N VAL A 52 30.43 -15.27 -5.62
CA VAL A 52 30.14 -14.26 -6.65
C VAL A 52 31.02 -14.48 -7.87
N GLU A 53 32.33 -14.68 -7.67
CA GLU A 53 33.29 -14.93 -8.74
C GLU A 53 33.01 -16.25 -9.47
N LYS A 54 32.73 -17.32 -8.74
CA LYS A 54 32.33 -18.63 -9.31
C LYS A 54 31.09 -18.51 -10.19
N ALA A 55 30.15 -17.67 -9.80
CA ALA A 55 28.93 -17.36 -10.57
C ALA A 55 29.21 -16.40 -11.75
N LYS A 56 30.47 -16.00 -12.00
CA LYS A 56 30.87 -14.99 -13.00
C LYS A 56 30.23 -13.61 -12.74
N GLY A 57 29.97 -13.29 -11.49
CA GLY A 57 29.59 -11.98 -11.01
C GLY A 57 30.80 -11.10 -10.66
N SER A 58 30.52 -9.89 -10.21
CA SER A 58 31.52 -8.93 -9.76
C SER A 58 31.13 -8.31 -8.42
N VAL A 59 32.04 -8.31 -7.45
CA VAL A 59 31.85 -7.59 -6.18
C VAL A 59 32.07 -6.10 -6.43
N LEU A 60 31.05 -5.30 -6.12
CA LEU A 60 31.05 -3.84 -6.28
C LEU A 60 31.56 -3.16 -5.01
N ALA A 61 31.05 -3.59 -3.84
CA ALA A 61 31.43 -3.07 -2.53
C ALA A 61 31.17 -4.10 -1.44
N ALA A 62 31.89 -3.95 -0.31
CA ALA A 62 31.62 -4.66 0.92
C ALA A 62 31.49 -3.66 2.07
N TYR A 63 30.54 -3.90 2.97
CA TYR A 63 30.29 -2.98 4.07
C TYR A 63 29.58 -3.65 5.25
N ARG A 64 29.60 -2.98 6.39
CA ARG A 64 28.85 -3.38 7.59
C ARG A 64 27.46 -2.77 7.58
N ASP A 65 26.42 -3.57 7.88
CA ASP A 65 25.08 -3.04 8.02
C ASP A 65 24.99 -2.01 9.15
N PRO A 66 24.14 -0.97 9.00
CA PRO A 66 24.11 0.14 9.96
C PRO A 66 23.44 -0.20 11.30
N TYR A 67 22.82 -1.38 11.45
CA TYR A 67 22.09 -1.76 12.67
C TYR A 67 22.90 -2.67 13.59
N ALA A 68 23.46 -3.74 13.07
CA ALA A 68 24.19 -4.76 13.82
C ALA A 68 25.69 -4.83 13.47
N GLY A 69 26.13 -4.11 12.44
CA GLY A 69 27.50 -4.17 11.95
C GLY A 69 27.84 -5.47 11.22
N LEU A 70 26.84 -6.23 10.79
CA LEU A 70 27.04 -7.48 10.06
C LEU A 70 27.57 -7.22 8.65
N PRO A 71 28.46 -8.08 8.12
CA PRO A 71 29.04 -7.90 6.80
C PRO A 71 28.02 -8.14 5.70
N LEU A 72 28.00 -7.26 4.71
CA LEU A 72 27.16 -7.32 3.51
C LEU A 72 28.03 -7.09 2.28
N VAL A 73 27.71 -7.79 1.16
CA VAL A 73 28.39 -7.64 -0.12
C VAL A 73 27.41 -7.13 -1.16
N LEU A 74 27.70 -5.98 -1.75
CA LEU A 74 27.01 -5.49 -2.94
C LEU A 74 27.71 -6.07 -4.17
N ALA A 75 26.97 -6.79 -5.01
CA ALA A 75 27.52 -7.44 -6.20
C ALA A 75 26.64 -7.23 -7.43
N SER A 76 27.27 -7.27 -8.60
CA SER A 76 26.59 -7.47 -9.89
C SER A 76 26.63 -8.96 -10.24
N LEU A 77 25.48 -9.58 -10.35
CA LEU A 77 25.35 -11.01 -10.63
C LEU A 77 24.76 -11.24 -12.03
N PRO A 78 25.19 -12.26 -12.76
CA PRO A 78 24.48 -12.67 -13.97
C PRO A 78 23.01 -12.95 -13.63
N LEU A 79 22.08 -12.41 -14.41
CA LEU A 79 20.65 -12.53 -14.12
C LEU A 79 20.17 -13.98 -14.04
N GLY A 80 20.80 -14.88 -14.80
CA GLY A 80 20.52 -16.32 -14.79
C GLY A 80 21.00 -17.06 -13.54
N SER A 81 21.91 -16.46 -12.73
CA SER A 81 22.40 -17.07 -11.49
C SER A 81 21.56 -16.71 -10.26
N VAL A 82 20.53 -15.87 -10.43
CA VAL A 82 19.66 -15.44 -9.33
C VAL A 82 18.22 -15.89 -9.58
N GLU A 83 17.69 -16.65 -8.64
CA GLU A 83 16.33 -17.15 -8.69
C GLU A 83 15.49 -16.66 -7.52
N ALA A 84 14.18 -16.58 -7.72
CA ALA A 84 13.25 -16.34 -6.61
C ALA A 84 13.19 -17.60 -5.73
N THR A 85 13.10 -17.43 -4.41
CA THR A 85 12.90 -18.58 -3.51
C THR A 85 11.62 -19.33 -3.85
N PRO A 86 11.60 -20.68 -3.76
CA PRO A 86 10.43 -21.49 -4.10
C PRO A 86 9.19 -21.18 -3.23
N PHE A 87 9.39 -20.55 -2.08
CA PHE A 87 8.32 -20.22 -1.10
C PHE A 87 7.68 -18.86 -1.31
N GLN A 88 8.08 -18.09 -2.34
CA GLN A 88 7.45 -16.82 -2.64
C GLN A 88 6.08 -17.02 -3.27
N ARG A 89 5.16 -16.06 -3.00
CA ARG A 89 3.85 -16.00 -3.66
C ARG A 89 3.99 -15.97 -5.17
N ASP A 90 2.95 -16.40 -5.87
CA ASP A 90 2.92 -16.39 -7.33
C ASP A 90 3.20 -15.01 -7.91
N LEU A 91 3.89 -15.03 -9.06
CA LEU A 91 4.24 -13.80 -9.77
C LEU A 91 2.98 -13.10 -10.31
N SER A 92 2.72 -11.91 -9.86
CA SER A 92 1.73 -11.04 -10.51
C SER A 92 2.33 -10.48 -11.80
N LYS A 93 1.88 -10.99 -12.94
CA LYS A 93 2.34 -10.52 -14.25
C LYS A 93 2.13 -9.02 -14.42
N THR A 94 0.95 -8.52 -14.05
CA THR A 94 0.62 -7.08 -14.11
C THR A 94 1.57 -6.21 -13.28
N HIS A 95 2.01 -6.73 -12.12
CA HIS A 95 2.95 -5.98 -11.28
C HIS A 95 4.36 -5.98 -11.88
N ALA A 96 4.82 -7.11 -12.43
CA ALA A 96 6.11 -7.19 -13.12
C ALA A 96 6.15 -6.28 -14.35
N ASP A 97 5.08 -6.25 -15.16
CA ASP A 97 4.95 -5.38 -16.34
C ASP A 97 5.04 -3.90 -15.96
N ARG A 98 4.33 -3.48 -14.91
CA ARG A 98 4.41 -2.09 -14.40
C ARG A 98 5.79 -1.73 -13.92
N LEU A 99 6.45 -2.64 -13.22
CA LEU A 99 7.81 -2.43 -12.73
C LEU A 99 8.81 -2.33 -13.88
N ALA A 100 8.68 -3.15 -14.93
CA ALA A 100 9.49 -3.06 -16.13
C ALA A 100 9.30 -1.70 -16.83
N VAL A 101 8.07 -1.22 -16.96
CA VAL A 101 7.79 0.13 -17.50
C VAL A 101 8.42 1.22 -16.64
N ALA A 102 8.31 1.13 -15.32
CA ALA A 102 8.88 2.12 -14.40
C ALA A 102 10.41 2.16 -14.47
N ILE A 103 11.07 1.00 -14.49
CA ILE A 103 12.54 0.89 -14.65
C ILE A 103 12.97 1.44 -16.02
N GLY A 104 12.26 1.06 -17.09
CA GLY A 104 12.54 1.56 -18.45
C GLY A 104 12.38 3.07 -18.55
N SER A 105 11.36 3.65 -17.91
CA SER A 105 11.12 5.11 -17.90
C SER A 105 12.17 5.86 -17.08
N SER A 106 12.66 5.29 -15.98
CA SER A 106 13.71 5.91 -15.17
C SER A 106 15.10 5.81 -15.83
N GLY A 107 15.28 4.86 -16.75
CA GLY A 107 16.57 4.55 -17.37
C GLY A 107 17.59 3.92 -16.43
N LEU A 108 17.23 3.60 -15.19
CA LEU A 108 18.12 3.12 -14.14
C LEU A 108 17.47 1.98 -13.33
N PHE A 109 18.28 0.97 -13.00
CA PHE A 109 17.92 -0.07 -12.05
C PHE A 109 18.52 0.28 -10.69
N LEU A 110 17.77 1.03 -9.87
CA LEU A 110 18.26 1.66 -8.64
C LEU A 110 18.20 0.76 -7.41
N ASP A 111 17.32 -0.25 -7.41
CA ASP A 111 16.95 -0.96 -6.19
C ASP A 111 17.50 -2.39 -6.21
N PRO A 112 18.63 -2.67 -5.55
CA PRO A 112 19.23 -4.00 -5.53
C PRO A 112 18.26 -5.06 -4.98
N VAL A 113 18.33 -6.28 -5.48
CA VAL A 113 17.65 -7.40 -4.85
C VAL A 113 18.46 -7.90 -3.68
N ILE A 114 17.80 -8.35 -2.60
CA ILE A 114 18.50 -9.09 -1.56
C ILE A 114 18.69 -10.52 -2.06
N ALA A 115 19.87 -11.09 -1.86
CA ALA A 115 20.16 -12.46 -2.26
C ALA A 115 20.99 -13.19 -1.21
N ILE A 116 20.80 -14.50 -1.15
CA ILE A 116 21.55 -15.42 -0.30
C ILE A 116 22.13 -16.55 -1.16
N PRO A 117 23.24 -17.17 -0.76
CA PRO A 117 23.75 -18.34 -1.45
C PRO A 117 22.73 -19.48 -1.54
N SER A 118 22.69 -20.16 -2.68
CA SER A 118 21.98 -21.43 -2.90
C SER A 118 22.95 -22.52 -3.38
N ALA A 119 22.45 -23.72 -3.63
CA ALA A 119 23.31 -24.83 -4.13
C ALA A 119 23.99 -24.45 -5.43
N ASP A 120 23.23 -23.90 -6.39
CA ASP A 120 23.69 -23.67 -7.76
C ASP A 120 23.77 -22.17 -8.14
N GLY A 121 23.69 -21.27 -7.16
CA GLY A 121 23.72 -19.84 -7.41
C GLY A 121 23.23 -19.03 -6.22
N PHE A 122 22.22 -18.19 -6.44
CA PHE A 122 21.67 -17.31 -5.41
C PHE A 122 20.13 -17.32 -5.41
N TRP A 123 19.56 -17.28 -4.22
CA TRP A 123 18.13 -17.10 -4.02
C TRP A 123 17.81 -15.69 -3.58
N SER A 124 16.82 -15.08 -4.22
CA SER A 124 16.29 -13.79 -3.79
C SER A 124 14.97 -13.98 -3.05
N PRO A 125 14.91 -13.70 -1.73
CA PRO A 125 13.68 -13.88 -0.94
C PRO A 125 12.61 -12.80 -1.19
N ASN A 126 12.96 -11.67 -1.80
CA ASN A 126 12.03 -10.56 -2.05
C ASN A 126 12.09 -9.97 -3.46
N GLY A 127 12.85 -10.56 -4.37
CA GLY A 127 13.18 -10.00 -5.69
C GLY A 127 12.33 -10.48 -6.85
N ARG A 128 11.32 -11.35 -6.69
CA ARG A 128 10.61 -12.04 -7.78
C ARG A 128 10.12 -11.11 -8.90
N HIS A 129 9.46 -10.00 -8.55
CA HIS A 129 8.95 -9.04 -9.53
C HIS A 129 10.08 -8.27 -10.21
N ARG A 130 11.15 -7.91 -9.47
CA ARG A 130 12.34 -7.24 -10.00
C ARG A 130 13.10 -8.14 -10.95
N LEU A 131 13.27 -9.43 -10.62
CA LEU A 131 13.87 -10.44 -11.49
C LEU A 131 13.06 -10.62 -12.77
N ALA A 132 11.72 -10.68 -12.66
CA ALA A 132 10.86 -10.78 -13.83
C ALA A 132 10.94 -9.53 -14.72
N ALA A 133 10.90 -8.33 -14.13
CA ALA A 133 11.06 -7.08 -14.86
C ALA A 133 12.43 -6.97 -15.53
N ALA A 134 13.51 -7.37 -14.84
CA ALA A 134 14.85 -7.40 -15.40
C ALA A 134 14.95 -8.35 -16.61
N LYS A 135 14.31 -9.53 -16.54
CA LYS A 135 14.22 -10.48 -17.68
C LYS A 135 13.45 -9.88 -18.86
N GLN A 136 12.32 -9.19 -18.61
CA GLN A 136 11.53 -8.52 -19.65
C GLN A 136 12.30 -7.40 -20.34
N LEU A 137 13.13 -6.68 -19.58
CA LEU A 137 13.98 -5.60 -20.10
C LEU A 137 15.25 -6.11 -20.79
N GLY A 138 15.51 -7.42 -20.80
CA GLY A 138 16.69 -8.02 -21.41
C GLY A 138 17.99 -7.71 -20.68
N LEU A 139 17.95 -7.44 -19.37
CA LEU A 139 19.16 -7.18 -18.59
C LEU A 139 20.03 -8.44 -18.51
N ARG A 140 21.34 -8.28 -18.63
CA ARG A 140 22.32 -9.37 -18.54
C ARG A 140 22.72 -9.66 -17.09
N SER A 141 22.68 -8.65 -16.24
CA SER A 141 23.06 -8.73 -14.82
C SER A 141 22.05 -8.01 -13.95
N ILE A 142 22.11 -8.29 -12.67
CA ILE A 142 21.30 -7.62 -11.64
C ILE A 142 22.17 -7.27 -10.45
N THR A 143 21.95 -6.09 -9.89
CA THR A 143 22.61 -5.69 -8.65
C THR A 143 21.93 -6.37 -7.47
N ALA A 144 22.72 -7.04 -6.63
CA ALA A 144 22.26 -7.77 -5.46
C ALA A 144 23.02 -7.37 -4.22
N LEU A 145 22.31 -7.28 -3.10
CA LEU A 145 22.85 -7.17 -1.77
C LEU A 145 22.90 -8.57 -1.14
N LEU A 146 24.10 -9.07 -0.89
CA LEU A 146 24.35 -10.43 -0.43
C LEU A 146 24.62 -10.47 1.07
N THR A 147 24.08 -11.49 1.69
CA THR A 147 24.41 -11.94 3.04
C THR A 147 24.52 -13.45 3.02
N ASP A 148 25.31 -14.00 3.93
CA ASP A 148 25.53 -15.43 4.07
C ASP A 148 24.61 -16.08 5.14
N ASP A 149 23.77 -15.30 5.81
CA ASP A 149 22.81 -15.81 6.78
C ASP A 149 21.54 -16.38 6.10
N PRO A 150 21.41 -17.73 5.96
CA PRO A 150 20.22 -18.35 5.38
C PRO A 150 18.93 -18.07 6.19
N ALA A 151 19.05 -17.84 7.51
CA ALA A 151 17.91 -17.53 8.37
C ALA A 151 17.31 -16.16 8.04
N LEU A 152 18.11 -15.27 7.46
CA LEU A 152 17.63 -13.97 7.01
C LEU A 152 16.62 -14.08 5.87
N ALA A 153 16.78 -15.08 4.98
CA ALA A 153 15.80 -15.33 3.91
C ALA A 153 14.40 -15.60 4.48
N TYR A 154 14.30 -16.43 5.49
CA TYR A 154 13.02 -16.72 6.15
C TYR A 154 12.47 -15.52 6.89
N ARG A 155 13.34 -14.73 7.54
CA ARG A 155 12.94 -13.48 8.21
C ARG A 155 12.46 -12.44 7.19
N ILE A 156 13.13 -12.30 6.06
CA ILE A 156 12.71 -11.39 4.99
C ILE A 156 11.39 -11.86 4.38
N LEU A 157 11.20 -13.17 4.19
CA LEU A 157 9.91 -13.72 3.75
C LEU A 157 8.81 -13.45 4.77
N ALA A 158 9.08 -13.61 6.06
CA ALA A 158 8.16 -13.26 7.14
C ALA A 158 7.89 -11.75 7.21
N LEU A 159 8.88 -10.91 6.89
CA LEU A 159 8.73 -9.45 6.78
C LEU A 159 8.01 -9.04 5.49
N ASN A 160 8.15 -9.80 4.39
CA ASN A 160 7.43 -9.60 3.13
C ASN A 160 5.98 -10.14 3.14
N THR A 161 5.56 -10.85 4.18
CA THR A 161 4.14 -10.97 4.55
C THR A 161 3.60 -9.64 5.05
N GLU A 162 4.49 -8.66 5.23
CA GLU A 162 4.10 -7.31 5.51
C GLU A 162 3.38 -6.69 4.32
N LYS A 163 2.12 -6.51 4.59
CA LYS A 163 1.32 -5.39 4.16
C LYS A 163 1.32 -5.19 2.65
N ALA A 164 0.34 -5.80 2.02
CA ALA A 164 -0.39 -5.00 1.06
C ALA A 164 -0.46 -3.60 1.67
N HIS A 165 0.22 -2.61 1.07
CA HIS A 165 0.13 -1.22 1.51
C HIS A 165 -1.33 -0.94 1.75
N ASN A 166 -1.70 -0.68 3.00
CA ASN A 166 -3.04 -0.29 3.37
C ASN A 166 -3.46 0.80 2.39
N LEU A 167 -4.63 0.69 1.81
CA LEU A 167 -5.16 1.65 0.83
C LEU A 167 -4.92 3.11 1.26
N ARG A 168 -5.07 3.39 2.55
CA ARG A 168 -4.85 4.71 3.13
C ARG A 168 -3.40 5.16 2.97
N ASP A 169 -2.44 4.31 3.36
CA ASP A 169 -1.02 4.66 3.32
C ASP A 169 -0.57 4.88 1.88
N ARG A 170 -1.03 4.04 0.95
CA ARG A 170 -0.74 4.20 -0.48
C ARG A 170 -1.34 5.46 -1.06
N ALA A 171 -2.60 5.76 -0.74
CA ALA A 171 -3.26 6.97 -1.22
C ALA A 171 -2.61 8.24 -0.66
N LEU A 172 -2.18 8.24 0.62
CA LEU A 172 -1.44 9.34 1.24
C LEU A 172 -0.05 9.54 0.61
N GLU A 173 0.66 8.46 0.31
CA GLU A 173 1.94 8.53 -0.40
C GLU A 173 1.78 9.22 -1.75
N VAL A 174 0.80 8.78 -2.54
CA VAL A 174 0.55 9.29 -3.89
C VAL A 174 0.12 10.76 -3.86
N ILE A 175 -0.78 11.17 -2.98
CA ILE A 175 -1.21 12.58 -2.92
C ILE A 175 -0.08 13.50 -2.45
N ARG A 176 0.76 13.07 -1.51
CA ARG A 176 1.92 13.85 -1.06
C ARG A 176 2.96 14.00 -2.17
N MET A 177 3.22 12.94 -2.92
CA MET A 177 4.07 12.98 -4.11
C MET A 177 3.51 13.98 -5.14
N ALA A 178 2.21 13.93 -5.44
CA ALA A 178 1.57 14.84 -6.38
C ALA A 178 1.66 16.31 -5.91
N ARG A 179 1.49 16.58 -4.61
CA ARG A 179 1.63 17.93 -4.05
C ARG A 179 3.07 18.46 -4.14
N GLN A 180 4.06 17.59 -3.98
CA GLN A 180 5.47 17.95 -4.13
C GLN A 180 5.78 18.25 -5.61
N LEU A 181 5.38 17.38 -6.52
CA LEU A 181 5.55 17.57 -7.97
C LEU A 181 4.84 18.85 -8.47
N ALA A 182 3.68 19.20 -7.90
CA ALA A 182 3.00 20.45 -8.24
C ALA A 182 3.79 21.72 -7.88
N LYS A 183 4.71 21.64 -6.91
CA LYS A 183 5.64 22.74 -6.56
C LYS A 183 6.84 22.77 -7.51
N GLU A 184 7.38 21.59 -7.82
CA GLU A 184 8.60 21.43 -8.64
C GLU A 184 8.33 21.63 -10.14
N ALA A 185 7.21 21.09 -10.62
CA ALA A 185 6.81 21.12 -12.03
C ALA A 185 5.34 21.59 -12.20
N PRO A 186 5.00 22.85 -11.87
CA PRO A 186 3.61 23.33 -11.81
C PRO A 186 2.90 23.35 -13.16
N ARG A 187 3.64 23.27 -14.27
CA ARG A 187 3.08 23.23 -15.63
C ARG A 187 2.83 21.82 -16.15
N SER A 188 3.41 20.80 -15.52
CA SER A 188 3.18 19.39 -15.92
C SER A 188 1.75 18.99 -15.66
N LYS A 189 1.20 18.13 -16.52
CA LYS A 189 -0.16 17.63 -16.38
C LYS A 189 -0.22 16.43 -15.44
N GLU A 190 -1.32 16.23 -14.74
CA GLU A 190 -1.51 15.05 -13.88
C GLU A 190 -1.36 13.75 -14.69
N SER A 191 -1.88 13.71 -15.92
CA SER A 191 -1.81 12.55 -16.81
C SER A 191 -0.38 12.13 -17.17
N GLU A 192 0.57 13.07 -17.21
CA GLU A 192 1.98 12.80 -17.48
C GLU A 192 2.65 11.98 -16.36
N HIS A 193 2.11 12.03 -15.14
CA HIS A 193 2.59 11.31 -13.98
C HIS A 193 1.80 10.03 -13.68
N ALA A 194 0.99 9.55 -14.63
CA ALA A 194 0.10 8.39 -14.43
C ALA A 194 0.83 7.14 -13.92
N THR A 195 2.05 6.89 -14.41
CA THR A 195 2.88 5.76 -13.98
C THR A 195 3.28 5.88 -12.50
N SER A 196 3.66 7.08 -12.06
CA SER A 196 4.07 7.35 -10.68
C SER A 196 2.89 7.31 -9.70
N PHE A 197 1.71 7.75 -10.13
CA PHE A 197 0.51 7.79 -9.30
C PHE A 197 -0.28 6.48 -9.33
N GLU A 198 0.02 5.55 -10.25
CA GLU A 198 -0.57 4.21 -10.42
C GLU A 198 -2.09 4.21 -10.68
N SER A 199 -2.86 4.94 -9.91
CA SER A 199 -4.31 5.00 -10.03
C SER A 199 -4.83 6.39 -9.68
N PRO A 200 -5.68 6.99 -10.51
CA PRO A 200 -6.28 8.29 -10.22
C PRO A 200 -7.12 8.28 -8.93
N ALA A 201 -7.70 7.13 -8.58
CA ALA A 201 -8.45 6.97 -7.34
C ALA A 201 -7.58 7.20 -6.08
N PHE A 202 -6.28 6.95 -6.13
CA PHE A 202 -5.39 7.24 -5.00
C PHE A 202 -5.24 8.73 -4.74
N LEU A 203 -5.24 9.57 -5.77
CA LEU A 203 -5.21 11.02 -5.61
C LEU A 203 -6.46 11.55 -4.91
N THR A 204 -7.64 11.09 -5.34
CA THR A 204 -8.91 11.51 -4.72
C THR A 204 -9.05 10.97 -3.30
N LEU A 205 -8.71 9.70 -3.06
CA LEU A 205 -8.73 9.10 -1.72
C LEU A 205 -7.67 9.72 -0.81
N GLY A 206 -6.47 9.98 -1.33
CA GLY A 206 -5.39 10.64 -0.60
C GLY A 206 -5.80 12.02 -0.11
N ALA A 207 -6.41 12.83 -0.97
CA ALA A 207 -6.94 14.13 -0.61
C ALA A 207 -8.06 14.06 0.46
N ALA A 208 -8.84 12.98 0.47
CA ALA A 208 -9.81 12.72 1.52
C ALA A 208 -9.14 12.30 2.85
N TYR A 209 -8.13 11.43 2.81
CA TYR A 209 -7.39 10.99 3.99
C TYR A 209 -6.56 12.11 4.63
N GLU A 210 -6.02 13.06 3.85
CA GLU A 210 -5.35 14.26 4.40
C GLU A 210 -6.29 15.11 5.26
N LYS A 211 -7.57 15.18 4.90
CA LYS A 211 -8.59 15.96 5.60
C LYS A 211 -9.25 15.17 6.74
N ARG A 212 -9.40 13.87 6.59
CA ARG A 212 -10.07 12.96 7.54
C ARG A 212 -9.31 11.64 7.65
N ASP A 213 -8.48 11.52 8.67
CA ASP A 213 -7.60 10.37 8.91
C ASP A 213 -8.34 9.02 8.92
N ARG A 214 -9.54 8.96 9.50
CA ARG A 214 -10.39 7.77 9.60
C ARG A 214 -11.48 7.70 8.52
N PHE A 215 -11.23 8.28 7.35
CA PHE A 215 -12.15 8.17 6.22
C PHE A 215 -12.29 6.70 5.76
N ALA A 216 -13.51 6.26 5.49
CA ALA A 216 -13.78 4.87 5.08
C ALA A 216 -13.55 4.64 3.57
N GLY A 217 -12.35 4.99 3.07
CA GLY A 217 -12.03 5.00 1.64
C GLY A 217 -12.15 3.64 0.96
N SER A 218 -11.91 2.53 1.67
CA SER A 218 -12.06 1.17 1.15
C SER A 218 -13.47 0.91 0.60
N SER A 219 -14.50 1.46 1.26
CA SER A 219 -15.89 1.34 0.81
C SER A 219 -16.16 2.01 -0.55
N TYR A 220 -15.35 2.99 -0.95
CA TYR A 220 -15.51 3.78 -2.17
C TYR A 220 -14.54 3.41 -3.28
N GLN A 221 -13.45 2.70 -2.97
CA GLN A 221 -12.36 2.42 -3.90
C GLN A 221 -12.82 1.76 -5.20
N SER A 222 -13.65 0.72 -5.10
CA SER A 222 -14.13 -0.03 -6.27
C SER A 222 -14.93 0.86 -7.24
N MET A 223 -15.75 1.77 -6.72
CA MET A 223 -16.52 2.74 -7.49
C MET A 223 -15.61 3.78 -8.14
N LEU A 224 -14.68 4.35 -7.37
CA LEU A 224 -13.72 5.34 -7.87
C LEU A 224 -12.85 4.78 -8.99
N ARG A 225 -12.33 3.56 -8.85
CA ARG A 225 -11.52 2.91 -9.90
C ARG A 225 -12.25 2.79 -11.24
N ARG A 226 -13.59 2.77 -11.25
CA ARG A 226 -14.38 2.68 -12.46
C ARG A 226 -14.61 4.02 -13.15
N VAL A 227 -14.67 5.12 -12.41
CA VAL A 227 -15.03 6.45 -12.93
C VAL A 227 -13.89 7.43 -12.95
N ASP A 228 -12.97 7.32 -12.00
CA ASP A 228 -11.87 8.26 -11.85
C ASP A 228 -10.83 8.08 -12.97
N ARG A 229 -10.33 9.18 -13.49
CA ARG A 229 -9.31 9.23 -14.56
C ARG A 229 -8.28 10.28 -14.21
N PHE A 230 -7.08 10.12 -14.75
CA PHE A 230 -6.08 11.17 -14.69
C PHE A 230 -6.56 12.38 -15.47
N LEU A 231 -6.36 13.57 -14.88
CA LEU A 231 -6.78 14.83 -15.48
C LEU A 231 -5.71 15.33 -16.45
N ASP A 232 -6.13 15.76 -17.62
CA ASP A 232 -5.25 16.36 -18.62
C ASP A 232 -5.09 17.88 -18.39
N THR A 233 -4.89 18.25 -17.12
CA THR A 233 -4.71 19.63 -16.67
C THR A 233 -3.47 19.74 -15.81
N ALA A 234 -2.91 20.94 -15.69
CA ALA A 234 -1.74 21.20 -14.87
C ALA A 234 -1.94 20.75 -13.41
N LEU A 235 -0.92 20.16 -12.80
CA LEU A 235 -0.98 19.57 -11.46
C LEU A 235 -1.64 20.43 -10.40
N PRO A 236 -1.34 21.76 -10.27
CA PRO A 236 -2.01 22.59 -9.26
C PRO A 236 -3.53 22.71 -9.47
N ALA A 237 -3.99 22.71 -10.74
CA ALA A 237 -5.40 22.77 -11.08
C ALA A 237 -6.07 21.41 -10.84
N ALA A 238 -5.40 20.33 -11.24
CA ALA A 238 -5.84 18.96 -10.99
C ALA A 238 -6.02 18.70 -9.48
N LEU A 239 -5.05 19.07 -8.67
CA LEU A 239 -5.10 18.89 -7.21
C LEU A 239 -6.25 19.66 -6.56
N ARG A 240 -6.52 20.90 -7.00
CA ARG A 240 -7.72 21.63 -6.52
C ARG A 240 -9.01 20.88 -6.86
N GLN A 241 -9.09 20.30 -8.05
CA GLN A 241 -10.24 19.48 -8.44
C GLN A 241 -10.35 18.20 -7.60
N ARG A 242 -9.20 17.55 -7.28
CA ARG A 242 -9.13 16.39 -6.37
C ARG A 242 -9.62 16.75 -4.97
N ASP A 243 -9.21 17.88 -4.46
CA ASP A 243 -9.65 18.39 -3.15
C ASP A 243 -11.17 18.64 -3.12
N GLN A 244 -11.75 19.20 -4.18
CA GLN A 244 -13.21 19.40 -4.29
C GLN A 244 -13.96 18.07 -4.32
N TRP A 245 -13.47 17.08 -5.07
CA TRP A 245 -14.07 15.75 -5.12
C TRP A 245 -13.96 15.02 -3.78
N ALA A 246 -12.83 15.15 -3.09
CA ALA A 246 -12.63 14.59 -1.76
C ALA A 246 -13.63 15.16 -0.75
N VAL A 247 -13.87 16.47 -0.74
CA VAL A 247 -14.88 17.11 0.13
C VAL A 247 -16.27 16.55 -0.16
N ARG A 248 -16.68 16.49 -1.42
CA ARG A 248 -17.98 15.91 -1.81
C ARG A 248 -18.10 14.43 -1.41
N LEU A 249 -17.01 13.67 -1.52
CA LEU A 249 -17.00 12.26 -1.12
C LEU A 249 -17.14 12.09 0.39
N MET A 250 -16.52 12.98 1.19
CA MET A 250 -16.69 13.00 2.64
C MET A 250 -18.10 13.38 3.06
N ASP A 251 -18.74 14.35 2.39
CA ASP A 251 -20.15 14.71 2.65
C ASP A 251 -21.10 13.52 2.35
N ILE A 252 -20.80 12.74 1.32
CA ILE A 252 -21.51 11.49 1.01
C ILE A 252 -21.32 10.50 2.17
N ASP A 253 -20.07 10.32 2.64
CA ASP A 253 -19.75 9.39 3.72
C ASP A 253 -20.44 9.76 5.03
N ASP A 254 -20.58 11.04 5.35
CA ASP A 254 -21.30 11.50 6.54
C ASP A 254 -22.78 11.10 6.49
N ARG A 255 -23.40 11.22 5.33
CA ARG A 255 -24.80 10.77 5.11
C ARG A 255 -24.92 9.25 5.17
N VAL A 256 -23.94 8.51 4.62
CA VAL A 256 -23.86 7.05 4.74
C VAL A 256 -23.73 6.64 6.20
N ALA A 257 -22.95 7.38 7.01
CA ALA A 257 -22.79 7.11 8.44
C ALA A 257 -24.12 7.24 9.21
N VAL A 258 -24.96 8.19 8.85
CA VAL A 258 -26.31 8.32 9.43
C VAL A 258 -27.16 7.07 9.15
N HIS A 259 -27.16 6.57 7.91
CA HIS A 259 -27.88 5.34 7.55
C HIS A 259 -27.30 4.11 8.25
N VAL A 260 -25.98 4.02 8.39
CA VAL A 260 -25.33 2.93 9.13
C VAL A 260 -25.79 2.94 10.59
N LYS A 261 -25.84 4.10 11.23
CA LYS A 261 -26.36 4.24 12.60
C LYS A 261 -27.82 3.77 12.69
N THR A 262 -28.69 4.20 11.78
CA THR A 262 -30.08 3.75 11.72
C THR A 262 -30.21 2.22 11.59
N LEU A 263 -29.33 1.56 10.81
CA LEU A 263 -29.31 0.11 10.68
C LEU A 263 -28.85 -0.56 11.97
N GLN A 264 -27.85 0.02 12.66
CA GLN A 264 -27.39 -0.46 13.98
C GLN A 264 -28.48 -0.33 15.05
N ASP A 265 -29.21 0.78 15.08
CA ASP A 265 -30.33 1.02 16.01
C ASP A 265 -31.50 0.00 15.76
N ARG A 266 -31.62 -0.52 14.54
CA ARG A 266 -32.53 -1.62 14.17
C ARG A 266 -32.00 -3.02 14.53
N GLY A 267 -30.89 -3.09 15.26
CA GLY A 267 -30.30 -4.36 15.72
C GLY A 267 -29.37 -5.06 14.72
N MET A 268 -29.04 -4.45 13.58
CA MET A 268 -28.10 -5.04 12.62
C MET A 268 -26.66 -4.82 13.11
N LYS A 269 -25.97 -5.92 13.44
CA LYS A 269 -24.56 -5.93 13.91
C LYS A 269 -23.69 -6.55 12.82
N SER A 270 -22.97 -5.72 12.04
CA SER A 270 -22.00 -6.19 11.04
C SER A 270 -20.96 -5.12 10.75
N PRO A 271 -19.69 -5.44 10.60
CA PRO A 271 -18.66 -4.50 10.15
C PRO A 271 -18.90 -4.02 8.70
N TYR A 272 -19.69 -4.74 7.92
CA TYR A 272 -19.95 -4.47 6.50
C TYR A 272 -21.16 -3.56 6.23
N LEU A 273 -21.81 -3.00 7.26
CA LEU A 273 -22.99 -2.13 7.06
C LEU A 273 -22.72 -0.95 6.13
N ARG A 274 -21.56 -0.32 6.25
CA ARG A 274 -21.15 0.79 5.39
C ARG A 274 -21.03 0.34 3.93
N GLN A 275 -20.37 -0.78 3.68
CA GLN A 275 -20.22 -1.36 2.34
C GLN A 275 -21.58 -1.68 1.72
N VAL A 276 -22.54 -2.19 2.50
CA VAL A 276 -23.91 -2.47 2.03
C VAL A 276 -24.61 -1.18 1.58
N VAL A 277 -24.57 -0.13 2.39
CA VAL A 277 -25.18 1.17 2.04
C VAL A 277 -24.52 1.75 0.79
N VAL A 278 -23.19 1.82 0.75
CA VAL A 278 -22.42 2.32 -0.39
C VAL A 278 -22.71 1.50 -1.66
N ALA A 279 -22.71 0.17 -1.56
CA ALA A 279 -22.96 -0.70 -2.70
C ALA A 279 -24.40 -0.55 -3.28
N ARG A 280 -25.39 -0.31 -2.42
CA ARG A 280 -26.79 -0.06 -2.87
C ARG A 280 -26.97 1.31 -3.49
N CYS A 281 -26.22 2.31 -3.02
CA CYS A 281 -26.27 3.68 -3.53
C CYS A 281 -25.34 3.89 -4.73
N ASN A 282 -24.45 2.96 -5.05
CA ASN A 282 -23.45 3.07 -6.11
C ASN A 282 -24.07 3.18 -7.51
N PRO A 283 -23.97 4.34 -8.18
CA PRO A 283 -24.62 4.58 -9.47
C PRO A 283 -24.01 3.79 -10.63
N VAL A 284 -22.79 3.26 -10.45
CA VAL A 284 -22.10 2.48 -11.51
C VAL A 284 -22.15 0.97 -11.30
N ARG A 285 -22.78 0.51 -10.22
CA ARG A 285 -22.78 -0.92 -9.86
C ARG A 285 -23.22 -1.84 -11.01
N TRP A 286 -24.26 -1.48 -11.70
CA TRP A 286 -24.90 -2.32 -12.72
C TRP A 286 -24.57 -1.92 -14.17
N ILE A 287 -23.72 -0.91 -14.36
CA ILE A 287 -23.30 -0.52 -15.70
C ILE A 287 -22.21 -1.51 -16.14
N PRO A 288 -22.38 -2.23 -17.27
CA PRO A 288 -21.36 -3.13 -17.78
C PRO A 288 -20.04 -2.36 -18.05
N SER A 289 -18.91 -2.97 -17.74
CA SER A 289 -17.61 -2.44 -18.12
C SER A 289 -17.07 -3.27 -19.28
N LYS A 290 -16.97 -2.68 -20.45
CA LYS A 290 -16.34 -3.32 -21.60
C LYS A 290 -14.87 -2.90 -21.68
N LYS A 291 -14.02 -3.85 -22.04
CA LYS A 291 -12.58 -3.60 -22.19
C LYS A 291 -12.37 -2.62 -23.35
N GLY A 292 -11.68 -1.50 -23.08
CA GLY A 292 -11.40 -0.47 -24.09
C GLY A 292 -12.43 0.67 -24.18
N GLU A 293 -13.57 0.60 -23.50
CA GLU A 293 -14.49 1.73 -23.36
C GLU A 293 -14.02 2.69 -22.25
N GLY A 294 -14.39 3.96 -22.41
CA GLY A 294 -14.13 5.00 -21.39
C GLY A 294 -14.89 4.73 -20.07
N PRO A 295 -14.79 5.63 -19.09
CA PRO A 295 -15.53 5.50 -17.85
C PRO A 295 -17.03 5.54 -18.12
N PRO A 296 -17.85 4.78 -17.35
CA PRO A 296 -19.31 4.72 -17.54
C PRO A 296 -20.00 6.07 -17.30
N MET A 297 -19.34 6.99 -16.59
CA MET A 297 -19.76 8.37 -16.37
C MET A 297 -18.59 9.19 -15.83
N THR A 298 -18.72 10.51 -15.81
CA THR A 298 -17.73 11.41 -15.23
C THR A 298 -17.72 11.33 -13.69
N MET A 299 -16.59 11.71 -13.07
CA MET A 299 -16.48 11.78 -11.62
C MET A 299 -17.51 12.72 -10.99
N ALA A 300 -17.72 13.90 -11.60
CA ALA A 300 -18.71 14.88 -11.13
C ALA A 300 -20.15 14.34 -11.17
N GLU A 301 -20.50 13.64 -12.24
CA GLU A 301 -21.81 13.00 -12.40
C GLU A 301 -21.99 11.86 -11.39
N MET A 302 -20.98 11.02 -11.21
CA MET A 302 -21.00 9.94 -10.22
C MET A 302 -21.27 10.49 -8.81
N LEU A 303 -20.53 11.52 -8.38
CA LEU A 303 -20.72 12.13 -7.07
C LEU A 303 -22.13 12.73 -6.91
N THR A 304 -22.67 13.35 -7.96
CA THR A 304 -24.02 13.91 -7.97
C THR A 304 -25.09 12.81 -7.82
N ARG A 305 -24.99 11.75 -8.62
CA ARG A 305 -25.91 10.61 -8.56
C ARG A 305 -25.79 9.86 -7.23
N MET A 306 -24.57 9.65 -6.72
CA MET A 306 -24.35 9.01 -5.43
C MET A 306 -24.98 9.81 -4.29
N THR A 307 -24.82 11.14 -4.29
CA THR A 307 -25.47 12.02 -3.30
C THR A 307 -27.00 11.88 -3.34
N ALA A 308 -27.59 11.87 -4.54
CA ALA A 308 -29.03 11.69 -4.70
C ALA A 308 -29.50 10.31 -4.21
N ASN A 309 -28.76 9.26 -4.55
CA ASN A 309 -29.09 7.90 -4.14
C ASN A 309 -29.00 7.72 -2.62
N VAL A 310 -27.98 8.27 -1.97
CA VAL A 310 -27.84 8.22 -0.50
C VAL A 310 -28.99 8.98 0.18
N ARG A 311 -29.42 10.12 -0.36
CA ARG A 311 -30.57 10.84 0.18
C ARG A 311 -31.88 10.04 0.09
N LYS A 312 -32.04 9.25 -0.96
CA LYS A 312 -33.24 8.41 -1.21
C LYS A 312 -33.14 7.03 -0.57
N PHE A 313 -32.00 6.71 0.05
CA PHE A 313 -31.79 5.40 0.63
C PHE A 313 -32.74 5.15 1.80
N ASP A 314 -33.42 4.01 1.75
CA ASP A 314 -34.37 3.58 2.78
C ASP A 314 -33.77 2.41 3.59
N PRO A 315 -33.32 2.67 4.84
CA PRO A 315 -32.76 1.63 5.69
C PRO A 315 -33.74 0.49 6.01
N SER A 316 -35.07 0.72 5.90
CA SER A 316 -36.08 -0.31 6.19
C SER A 316 -36.04 -1.48 5.21
N LYS A 317 -35.54 -1.24 4.00
CA LYS A 317 -35.44 -2.22 2.91
C LYS A 317 -34.18 -3.09 2.99
N VAL A 318 -33.30 -2.87 3.98
CA VAL A 318 -32.11 -3.71 4.19
C VAL A 318 -32.49 -4.94 5.02
N ARG A 319 -32.15 -6.12 4.51
CA ARG A 319 -32.42 -7.41 5.17
C ARG A 319 -31.10 -8.02 5.68
N PRO A 320 -31.13 -8.87 6.72
CA PRO A 320 -29.92 -9.56 7.22
C PRO A 320 -29.17 -10.36 6.14
N GLN A 321 -29.91 -10.93 5.17
CA GLN A 321 -29.35 -11.67 4.03
C GLN A 321 -28.44 -10.83 3.13
N ASP A 322 -28.71 -9.53 3.00
CA ASP A 322 -27.90 -8.61 2.21
C ASP A 322 -26.48 -8.43 2.78
N LEU A 323 -26.33 -8.63 4.11
CA LEU A 323 -25.05 -8.57 4.79
C LEU A 323 -24.16 -9.77 4.46
N ALA A 324 -24.76 -10.95 4.34
CA ALA A 324 -24.04 -12.18 3.99
C ALA A 324 -23.46 -12.11 2.55
N ILE A 325 -24.19 -11.53 1.60
CA ILE A 325 -23.73 -11.37 0.21
C ILE A 325 -22.52 -10.43 0.14
N VAL A 326 -22.53 -9.32 0.88
CA VAL A 326 -21.41 -8.36 0.90
C VAL A 326 -20.20 -8.93 1.63
N ALA A 327 -20.42 -9.68 2.71
CA ALA A 327 -19.34 -10.37 3.43
C ALA A 327 -18.62 -11.41 2.55
N ALA A 328 -19.33 -12.10 1.69
CA ALA A 328 -18.76 -13.10 0.77
C ALA A 328 -17.96 -12.47 -0.41
N VAL A 329 -18.19 -11.19 -0.72
CA VAL A 329 -17.53 -10.47 -1.84
C VAL A 329 -16.48 -9.47 -1.34
N ALA A 330 -16.49 -9.13 -0.05
CA ALA A 330 -15.47 -8.25 0.53
C ALA A 330 -14.12 -8.97 0.55
N PRO A 331 -13.02 -8.35 0.05
CA PRO A 331 -11.70 -8.90 0.26
C PRO A 331 -11.45 -8.98 1.78
N GLU A 332 -10.89 -10.09 2.23
CA GLU A 332 -10.43 -10.22 3.62
C GLU A 332 -9.44 -9.08 3.89
N GLU A 333 -9.82 -8.17 4.77
CA GLU A 333 -8.92 -7.17 5.31
C GLU A 333 -7.98 -7.91 6.28
N GLY A 334 -6.81 -8.34 5.75
CA GLY A 334 -5.69 -8.85 6.52
C GLY A 334 -4.84 -7.72 7.07
#